data_ad5dd295ddf22293a6cbd57dc30ca5e5
#
_entry.id   ad5dd295ddf22293a6cbd57dc30ca5e5
#
_cell.length_a   1.000
_cell.length_b   1.000
_cell.length_c   1.000
_cell.angle_alpha   90.00
_cell.angle_beta   90.00
_cell.angle_gamma   90.00
#
_symmetry.space_group_name_H-M   'P 1'
#
loop_
_entity.id
_entity.type
_entity.pdbx_description
1 polymer ?
#
loop_
_entity_poly.entity_id
_entity_poly.type
_entity_poly.pdbx_seq_one_letter_code
_entity_poly.pdbx_strand_id
1 'polypeptide(L)'
;MVLSSCRFSDHRTIAVIPQTTGLSLWEAEHAGAEAAAVKTGYRLYWNAPTREDDVERQIQIVERAVHSGDQGLVLAPDQSLALITPVRRAIAKGIHTVIVGSPLAVPPGKDLAYVLNDDEETGRIVALRMGKILAGKGSVAIIGINPDVTATLVQVRAFEDTLRQVLPEIHIIERRPRSYNAADAVQIAAEILKAHADLNAIWALTAAEAGGAFVALQASHRANQVKLVGCEQDLDILAHVRGGQMDSVVIENTFEMGYQAVMLIAQEARGEPVALETKLEPTLVTRENVDSAGVQSQLSQRWNYRH
;
A
#
# COMPACT_ATOMS: atom_id res chain seq x y z
N MET A 1 -28.21 40.04 31.42
CA MET A 1 -28.16 38.58 31.38
C MET A 1 -27.54 38.20 30.04
N VAL A 2 -26.25 38.04 30.00
CA VAL A 2 -25.51 37.76 28.76
C VAL A 2 -25.40 36.25 28.64
N LEU A 3 -26.16 35.65 27.73
CA LEU A 3 -26.03 34.25 27.39
C LEU A 3 -24.72 34.08 26.62
N SER A 4 -23.71 33.60 27.35
CA SER A 4 -22.46 33.14 26.76
C SER A 4 -22.78 31.86 25.96
N SER A 5 -22.91 32.02 24.62
CA SER A 5 -22.99 30.88 23.73
C SER A 5 -21.64 30.15 23.79
N CYS A 6 -21.60 29.02 24.47
CA CYS A 6 -20.54 28.04 24.26
C CYS A 6 -20.54 27.71 22.76
N ARG A 7 -19.61 28.31 22.00
CA ARG A 7 -19.24 27.78 20.70
C ARG A 7 -18.68 26.40 20.97
N PHE A 8 -19.50 25.36 20.78
CA PHE A 8 -18.99 24.04 20.48
C PHE A 8 -18.07 24.23 19.28
N SER A 9 -16.81 24.08 19.49
CA SER A 9 -15.82 24.00 18.41
C SER A 9 -16.23 22.78 17.60
N ASP A 10 -16.79 23.05 16.43
CA ASP A 10 -17.20 22.02 15.47
C ASP A 10 -15.91 21.34 14.95
N HIS A 11 -15.41 20.38 15.71
CA HIS A 11 -14.15 19.68 15.44
C HIS A 11 -14.40 18.63 14.35
N ARG A 12 -14.61 19.11 13.12
CA ARG A 12 -14.63 18.24 11.94
C ARG A 12 -13.24 17.73 11.65
N THR A 13 -12.77 16.79 12.45
CA THR A 13 -11.46 16.17 12.28
C THR A 13 -11.63 14.74 11.80
N ILE A 14 -10.83 14.36 10.80
CA ILE A 14 -10.64 12.98 10.36
C ILE A 14 -9.24 12.56 10.73
N ALA A 15 -9.11 11.48 11.50
CA ALA A 15 -7.83 10.85 11.76
C ALA A 15 -7.45 9.98 10.55
N VAL A 16 -6.26 10.18 9.99
CA VAL A 16 -5.69 9.36 8.92
C VAL A 16 -4.45 8.67 9.47
N ILE A 17 -4.50 7.35 9.55
CA ILE A 17 -3.53 6.53 10.25
C ILE A 17 -2.98 5.46 9.30
N PRO A 18 -1.90 5.75 8.56
CA PRO A 18 -1.22 4.75 7.73
C PRO A 18 -0.43 3.74 8.58
N GLN A 19 0.20 2.75 7.95
CA GLN A 19 1.03 1.76 8.65
C GLN A 19 2.28 2.41 9.24
N THR A 20 2.89 3.35 8.51
CA THR A 20 4.05 4.12 8.99
C THR A 20 4.11 5.50 8.36
N THR A 21 5.01 6.34 8.82
CA THR A 21 5.31 7.65 8.23
C THR A 21 6.61 7.61 7.44
N GLY A 22 6.78 8.54 6.49
CA GLY A 22 8.05 8.77 5.79
C GLY A 22 8.31 7.90 4.58
N LEU A 23 7.37 7.04 4.16
CA LEU A 23 7.43 6.32 2.89
C LEU A 23 6.64 7.05 1.81
N SER A 24 7.16 7.07 0.58
CA SER A 24 6.53 7.73 -0.57
C SER A 24 5.09 7.28 -0.81
N LEU A 25 4.81 6.01 -0.55
CA LEU A 25 3.48 5.39 -0.60
C LEU A 25 2.47 6.15 0.28
N TRP A 26 2.79 6.31 1.55
CA TRP A 26 1.91 6.95 2.53
C TRP A 26 1.85 8.48 2.39
N GLU A 27 2.94 9.10 1.93
CA GLU A 27 2.94 10.53 1.63
C GLU A 27 2.01 10.87 0.45
N ALA A 28 1.86 9.98 -0.53
CA ALA A 28 0.89 10.16 -1.60
C ALA A 28 -0.56 10.00 -1.09
N GLU A 29 -0.84 9.04 -0.18
CA GLU A 29 -2.14 8.90 0.49
C GLU A 29 -2.48 10.17 1.29
N HIS A 30 -1.52 10.69 2.05
CA HIS A 30 -1.67 11.93 2.80
C HIS A 30 -2.06 13.10 1.89
N ALA A 31 -1.35 13.27 0.77
CA ALA A 31 -1.65 14.33 -0.19
C ALA A 31 -3.08 14.22 -0.76
N GLY A 32 -3.54 13.00 -1.04
CA GLY A 32 -4.90 12.74 -1.48
C GLY A 32 -5.94 13.08 -0.41
N ALA A 33 -5.70 12.63 0.82
CA ALA A 33 -6.56 12.93 1.97
C ALA A 33 -6.66 14.44 2.24
N GLU A 34 -5.53 15.19 2.19
CA GLU A 34 -5.50 16.64 2.33
C GLU A 34 -6.30 17.34 1.23
N ALA A 35 -6.16 16.91 -0.02
CA ALA A 35 -6.92 17.49 -1.13
C ALA A 35 -8.43 17.31 -0.92
N ALA A 36 -8.88 16.17 -0.43
CA ALA A 36 -10.27 15.91 -0.10
C ALA A 36 -10.72 16.70 1.14
N ALA A 37 -9.87 16.83 2.16
CA ALA A 37 -10.15 17.60 3.38
C ALA A 37 -10.38 19.09 3.06
N VAL A 38 -9.54 19.68 2.21
CA VAL A 38 -9.74 21.07 1.73
C VAL A 38 -11.11 21.21 1.03
N LYS A 39 -11.49 20.23 0.20
CA LYS A 39 -12.77 20.26 -0.53
C LYS A 39 -13.99 20.10 0.38
N THR A 40 -13.86 19.31 1.44
CA THR A 40 -14.97 18.93 2.33
C THR A 40 -15.06 19.80 3.59
N GLY A 41 -14.01 20.59 3.89
CA GLY A 41 -13.94 21.44 5.08
C GLY A 41 -13.57 20.69 6.37
N TYR A 42 -13.03 19.48 6.25
CA TYR A 42 -12.47 18.73 7.37
C TYR A 42 -11.04 19.18 7.68
N ARG A 43 -10.61 18.94 8.92
CA ARG A 43 -9.20 18.98 9.30
C ARG A 43 -8.69 17.54 9.36
N LEU A 44 -7.44 17.33 9.00
CA LEU A 44 -6.82 16.04 9.16
C LEU A 44 -5.96 15.99 10.43
N TYR A 45 -6.00 14.85 11.07
CA TYR A 45 -5.00 14.41 12.04
C TYR A 45 -4.22 13.27 11.42
N TRP A 46 -3.03 13.57 10.90
CA TRP A 46 -2.14 12.59 10.31
C TRP A 46 -1.16 12.08 11.35
N ASN A 47 -1.14 10.79 11.62
CA ASN A 47 -0.19 10.17 12.54
C ASN A 47 -0.10 8.65 12.30
N ALA A 48 1.11 8.10 12.47
CA ALA A 48 1.35 6.66 12.36
C ALA A 48 2.53 6.24 13.25
N PRO A 49 2.79 4.95 13.40
CA PRO A 49 4.06 4.45 13.91
C PRO A 49 5.24 4.95 13.06
N THR A 50 6.43 4.98 13.65
CA THR A 50 7.67 5.32 12.91
C THR A 50 8.28 4.12 12.19
N ARG A 51 7.72 2.94 12.39
CA ARG A 51 8.07 1.69 11.71
C ARG A 51 6.80 0.93 11.40
N GLU A 52 6.76 0.30 10.25
CA GLU A 52 5.84 -0.80 10.01
C GLU A 52 6.14 -1.90 11.04
N ASP A 53 5.19 -2.74 11.38
CA ASP A 53 5.28 -3.76 12.43
C ASP A 53 5.12 -3.27 13.88
N ASP A 54 4.99 -1.97 14.12
CA ASP A 54 4.68 -1.46 15.46
C ASP A 54 3.15 -1.40 15.69
N VAL A 55 2.55 -2.59 15.66
CA VAL A 55 1.10 -2.79 15.79
C VAL A 55 0.55 -2.19 17.08
N GLU A 56 1.28 -2.34 18.17
CA GLU A 56 0.87 -1.77 19.47
C GLU A 56 0.77 -0.25 19.40
N ARG A 57 1.74 0.39 18.76
CA ARG A 57 1.73 1.83 18.55
C ARG A 57 0.58 2.27 17.67
N GLN A 58 0.30 1.53 16.60
CA GLN A 58 -0.83 1.82 15.72
C GLN A 58 -2.17 1.73 16.48
N ILE A 59 -2.36 0.68 17.29
CA ILE A 59 -3.53 0.55 18.17
C ILE A 59 -3.67 1.76 19.10
N GLN A 60 -2.58 2.19 19.76
CA GLN A 60 -2.62 3.36 20.65
C GLN A 60 -3.03 4.64 19.92
N ILE A 61 -2.59 4.82 18.67
CA ILE A 61 -2.95 5.99 17.86
C ILE A 61 -4.44 5.94 17.50
N VAL A 62 -4.95 4.78 17.05
CA VAL A 62 -6.38 4.58 16.77
C VAL A 62 -7.24 4.84 18.01
N GLU A 63 -6.87 4.26 19.16
CA GLU A 63 -7.60 4.47 20.41
C GLU A 63 -7.62 5.96 20.85
N ARG A 64 -6.55 6.70 20.56
CA ARG A 64 -6.51 8.14 20.80
C ARG A 64 -7.51 8.87 19.90
N ALA A 65 -7.56 8.59 18.60
CA ALA A 65 -8.54 9.17 17.70
C ALA A 65 -9.97 8.88 18.14
N VAL A 66 -10.24 7.62 18.58
CA VAL A 66 -11.54 7.21 19.14
C VAL A 66 -11.90 7.98 20.44
N HIS A 67 -10.91 8.33 21.27
CA HIS A 67 -11.15 9.12 22.49
C HIS A 67 -11.27 10.61 22.22
N SER A 68 -10.60 11.15 21.21
CA SER A 68 -10.64 12.57 20.87
C SER A 68 -11.99 13.01 20.31
N GLY A 69 -12.84 12.06 19.91
CA GLY A 69 -14.14 12.35 19.30
C GLY A 69 -14.03 12.83 17.88
N ASP A 70 -13.03 12.35 17.13
CA ASP A 70 -12.88 12.59 15.71
C ASP A 70 -14.12 12.05 14.97
N GLN A 71 -14.53 12.74 13.92
CA GLN A 71 -15.76 12.38 13.18
C GLN A 71 -15.51 11.24 12.18
N GLY A 72 -14.26 11.06 11.78
CA GLY A 72 -13.87 10.03 10.83
C GLY A 72 -12.52 9.40 11.16
N LEU A 73 -12.35 8.18 10.70
CA LEU A 73 -11.12 7.42 10.79
C LEU A 73 -10.81 6.80 9.43
N VAL A 74 -9.66 7.14 8.85
CA VAL A 74 -9.03 6.42 7.74
C VAL A 74 -7.90 5.60 8.32
N LEU A 75 -7.87 4.29 8.06
CA LEU A 75 -6.89 3.39 8.64
C LEU A 75 -6.34 2.41 7.60
N ALA A 76 -5.03 2.42 7.40
CA ALA A 76 -4.31 1.34 6.74
C ALA A 76 -3.79 0.37 7.82
N PRO A 77 -4.40 -0.81 8.02
CA PRO A 77 -4.04 -1.68 9.12
C PRO A 77 -2.69 -2.36 8.89
N ASP A 78 -1.81 -2.28 9.89
CA ASP A 78 -0.52 -2.97 9.90
C ASP A 78 -0.67 -4.48 10.13
N GLN A 79 -1.73 -4.86 10.87
CA GLN A 79 -2.10 -6.25 11.09
C GLN A 79 -3.62 -6.43 11.07
N SER A 80 -4.10 -7.28 10.18
CA SER A 80 -5.53 -7.43 9.88
C SER A 80 -6.38 -7.90 11.08
N LEU A 81 -5.83 -8.67 12.02
CA LEU A 81 -6.56 -9.19 13.17
C LEU A 81 -6.50 -8.25 14.38
N ALA A 82 -5.36 -7.66 14.66
CA ALA A 82 -5.15 -6.83 15.86
C ALA A 82 -5.99 -5.54 15.84
N LEU A 83 -6.23 -4.98 14.65
CA LEU A 83 -6.97 -3.73 14.47
C LEU A 83 -8.50 -3.90 14.48
N ILE A 84 -9.03 -5.14 14.48
CA ILE A 84 -10.49 -5.39 14.51
C ILE A 84 -11.15 -4.75 15.74
N THR A 85 -10.58 -4.95 16.91
CA THR A 85 -11.18 -4.43 18.15
C THR A 85 -11.18 -2.91 18.23
N PRO A 86 -10.08 -2.20 17.95
CA PRO A 86 -10.08 -0.73 17.86
C PRO A 86 -11.09 -0.19 16.84
N VAL A 87 -11.17 -0.79 15.64
CA VAL A 87 -12.13 -0.39 14.60
C VAL A 87 -13.57 -0.60 15.03
N ARG A 88 -13.91 -1.73 15.65
CA ARG A 88 -15.26 -1.95 16.20
C ARG A 88 -15.62 -0.92 17.27
N ARG A 89 -14.66 -0.46 18.07
CA ARG A 89 -14.90 0.62 19.05
C ARG A 89 -15.16 1.95 18.37
N ALA A 90 -14.43 2.27 17.30
CA ALA A 90 -14.70 3.47 16.49
C ALA A 90 -16.14 3.47 15.97
N ILE A 91 -16.53 2.38 15.31
CA ILE A 91 -17.88 2.19 14.75
C ILE A 91 -18.95 2.29 15.86
N ALA A 92 -18.73 1.63 17.00
CA ALA A 92 -19.67 1.68 18.13
C ALA A 92 -19.86 3.08 18.71
N LYS A 93 -18.92 4.00 18.48
CA LYS A 93 -19.02 5.42 18.84
C LYS A 93 -19.58 6.29 17.71
N GLY A 94 -19.96 5.72 16.57
CA GLY A 94 -20.47 6.45 15.42
C GLY A 94 -19.40 7.21 14.64
N ILE A 95 -18.13 6.76 14.74
CA ILE A 95 -17.03 7.32 13.93
C ILE A 95 -17.07 6.64 12.56
N HIS A 96 -17.32 7.43 11.51
CA HIS A 96 -17.29 6.93 10.15
C HIS A 96 -15.89 6.44 9.80
N THR A 97 -15.75 5.17 9.52
CA THR A 97 -14.46 4.51 9.36
C THR A 97 -14.27 4.01 7.94
N VAL A 98 -13.14 4.32 7.35
CA VAL A 98 -12.71 3.78 6.05
C VAL A 98 -11.38 3.04 6.22
N ILE A 99 -11.38 1.76 5.89
CA ILE A 99 -10.17 0.96 5.85
C ILE A 99 -9.56 1.09 4.45
N VAL A 100 -8.27 1.32 4.38
CA VAL A 100 -7.54 1.50 3.13
C VAL A 100 -6.41 0.47 2.98
N GLY A 101 -6.02 0.21 1.74
CA GLY A 101 -4.91 -0.69 1.39
C GLY A 101 -5.25 -2.16 1.60
N SER A 102 -5.24 -2.64 2.84
CA SER A 102 -5.49 -4.05 3.17
C SER A 102 -6.77 -4.22 4.00
N PRO A 103 -7.64 -5.20 3.69
CA PRO A 103 -8.89 -5.38 4.40
C PRO A 103 -8.68 -5.98 5.80
N LEU A 104 -9.61 -5.66 6.70
CA LEU A 104 -9.80 -6.36 7.97
C LEU A 104 -10.83 -7.48 7.81
N ALA A 105 -10.80 -8.47 8.71
CA ALA A 105 -11.84 -9.51 8.79
C ALA A 105 -13.13 -8.97 9.46
N VAL A 106 -13.61 -7.82 8.99
CA VAL A 106 -14.86 -7.18 9.41
C VAL A 106 -15.63 -6.81 8.14
N PRO A 107 -16.86 -7.30 7.95
CA PRO A 107 -17.62 -6.96 6.74
C PRO A 107 -17.94 -5.47 6.69
N PRO A 108 -17.96 -4.85 5.50
CA PRO A 108 -18.40 -3.47 5.35
C PRO A 108 -19.87 -3.31 5.75
N GLY A 109 -20.25 -2.10 6.12
CA GLY A 109 -21.61 -1.80 6.57
C GLY A 109 -21.74 -0.36 7.02
N LYS A 110 -22.78 -0.08 7.81
CA LYS A 110 -22.94 1.25 8.38
C LYS A 110 -21.69 1.67 9.16
N ASP A 111 -21.20 2.87 8.91
CA ASP A 111 -20.02 3.48 9.49
C ASP A 111 -18.69 2.72 9.21
N LEU A 112 -18.69 1.79 8.22
CA LEU A 112 -17.48 1.08 7.79
C LEU A 112 -17.49 0.85 6.27
N ALA A 113 -16.56 1.48 5.56
CA ALA A 113 -16.30 1.26 4.14
C ALA A 113 -14.84 0.88 3.90
N TYR A 114 -14.55 0.45 2.68
CA TYR A 114 -13.24 0.01 2.24
C TYR A 114 -12.84 0.72 0.95
N VAL A 115 -11.60 1.22 0.89
CA VAL A 115 -10.94 1.65 -0.35
C VAL A 115 -9.66 0.84 -0.47
N LEU A 116 -9.69 -0.19 -1.28
CA LEU A 116 -8.65 -1.21 -1.38
C LEU A 116 -7.96 -1.17 -2.73
N ASN A 117 -6.76 -1.71 -2.81
CA ASN A 117 -6.15 -2.04 -4.09
C ASN A 117 -6.78 -3.31 -4.67
N ASP A 118 -6.75 -3.47 -5.99
CA ASP A 118 -7.04 -4.74 -6.61
C ASP A 118 -5.81 -5.66 -6.56
N ASP A 119 -5.66 -6.32 -5.41
CA ASP A 119 -4.53 -7.21 -5.14
C ASP A 119 -4.51 -8.45 -6.04
N GLU A 120 -5.68 -8.93 -6.47
CA GLU A 120 -5.79 -10.02 -7.44
C GLU A 120 -5.21 -9.58 -8.79
N GLU A 121 -5.57 -8.38 -9.24
CA GLU A 121 -5.04 -7.80 -10.47
C GLU A 121 -3.54 -7.53 -10.36
N THR A 122 -3.03 -7.06 -9.20
CA THR A 122 -1.59 -6.89 -8.96
C THR A 122 -0.84 -8.20 -9.19
N GLY A 123 -1.27 -9.29 -8.56
CA GLY A 123 -0.64 -10.61 -8.75
C GLY A 123 -0.69 -11.08 -10.20
N ARG A 124 -1.86 -10.89 -10.85
CA ARG A 124 -2.06 -11.26 -12.27
C ARG A 124 -1.14 -10.47 -13.20
N ILE A 125 -1.05 -9.15 -13.03
CA ILE A 125 -0.20 -8.28 -13.85
C ILE A 125 1.28 -8.68 -13.74
N VAL A 126 1.75 -8.94 -12.51
CA VAL A 126 3.14 -9.38 -12.29
C VAL A 126 3.40 -10.74 -12.94
N ALA A 127 2.48 -11.69 -12.83
CA ALA A 127 2.63 -13.00 -13.50
C ALA A 127 2.73 -12.86 -15.02
N LEU A 128 1.86 -12.05 -15.63
CA LEU A 128 1.91 -11.79 -17.07
C LEU A 128 3.17 -11.04 -17.48
N ARG A 129 3.65 -10.10 -16.65
CA ARG A 129 4.94 -9.43 -16.89
C ARG A 129 6.08 -10.43 -16.85
N MET A 130 6.12 -11.34 -15.85
CA MET A 130 7.11 -12.42 -15.78
C MET A 130 7.05 -13.30 -17.03
N GLY A 131 5.85 -13.66 -17.48
CA GLY A 131 5.67 -14.39 -18.74
C GLY A 131 6.32 -13.72 -19.94
N LYS A 132 6.12 -12.40 -20.05
CA LYS A 132 6.70 -11.61 -21.14
C LYS A 132 8.23 -11.54 -21.08
N ILE A 133 8.80 -11.21 -19.91
CA ILE A 133 10.25 -10.96 -19.77
C ILE A 133 11.08 -12.24 -19.73
N LEU A 134 10.47 -13.37 -19.37
CA LEU A 134 11.09 -14.69 -19.35
C LEU A 134 10.75 -15.54 -20.58
N ALA A 135 10.04 -14.97 -21.55
CA ALA A 135 9.58 -15.70 -22.74
C ALA A 135 8.80 -16.99 -22.41
N GLY A 136 7.99 -16.94 -21.34
CA GLY A 136 7.08 -18.00 -20.92
C GLY A 136 7.68 -19.12 -20.07
N LYS A 137 8.97 -19.12 -19.77
CA LYS A 137 9.65 -20.20 -19.00
C LYS A 137 10.77 -19.70 -18.11
N GLY A 138 11.00 -20.35 -16.98
CA GLY A 138 12.10 -20.02 -16.07
C GLY A 138 11.74 -20.17 -14.61
N SER A 139 12.61 -19.66 -13.74
CA SER A 139 12.51 -19.75 -12.30
C SER A 139 12.35 -18.36 -11.67
N VAL A 140 11.46 -18.25 -10.68
CA VAL A 140 11.14 -17.01 -9.99
C VAL A 140 11.26 -17.19 -8.49
N ALA A 141 11.85 -16.22 -7.80
CA ALA A 141 11.79 -16.08 -6.36
C ALA A 141 10.79 -14.96 -5.99
N ILE A 142 10.04 -15.16 -4.91
CA ILE A 142 9.15 -14.16 -4.32
C ILE A 142 9.74 -13.76 -2.97
N ILE A 143 9.88 -12.44 -2.74
CA ILE A 143 10.39 -11.89 -1.46
C ILE A 143 9.46 -10.82 -0.93
N GLY A 144 9.34 -10.72 0.39
CA GLY A 144 8.51 -9.69 1.03
C GLY A 144 7.12 -10.18 1.43
N ILE A 145 6.90 -11.49 1.55
CA ILE A 145 5.59 -12.02 1.94
C ILE A 145 5.32 -11.68 3.41
N ASN A 146 4.25 -10.93 3.66
CA ASN A 146 3.80 -10.61 5.01
C ASN A 146 2.50 -11.38 5.33
N PRO A 147 2.54 -12.41 6.19
CA PRO A 147 1.36 -13.20 6.52
C PRO A 147 0.31 -12.43 7.35
N ASP A 148 0.70 -11.32 7.97
CA ASP A 148 -0.18 -10.49 8.80
C ASP A 148 -0.99 -9.47 7.96
N VAL A 149 -0.62 -9.28 6.68
CA VAL A 149 -1.28 -8.37 5.73
C VAL A 149 -1.98 -9.18 4.65
N THR A 150 -3.31 -9.13 4.64
CA THR A 150 -4.13 -9.92 3.70
C THR A 150 -3.81 -9.60 2.24
N ALA A 151 -3.53 -8.34 1.91
CA ALA A 151 -3.19 -7.90 0.56
C ALA A 151 -2.02 -8.70 -0.05
N THR A 152 -0.90 -8.85 0.67
CA THR A 152 0.25 -9.60 0.17
C THR A 152 -0.05 -11.07 -0.12
N LEU A 153 -0.90 -11.70 0.71
CA LEU A 153 -1.31 -13.09 0.50
C LEU A 153 -2.20 -13.24 -0.75
N VAL A 154 -3.09 -12.28 -0.98
CA VAL A 154 -3.95 -12.25 -2.18
C VAL A 154 -3.10 -12.05 -3.44
N GLN A 155 -2.16 -11.11 -3.43
CA GLN A 155 -1.25 -10.86 -4.54
C GLN A 155 -0.45 -12.12 -4.91
N VAL A 156 0.16 -12.78 -3.91
CA VAL A 156 0.94 -14.01 -4.14
C VAL A 156 0.06 -15.12 -4.69
N ARG A 157 -1.13 -15.32 -4.13
CA ARG A 157 -2.07 -16.34 -4.61
C ARG A 157 -2.48 -16.08 -6.06
N ALA A 158 -2.85 -14.86 -6.41
CA ALA A 158 -3.25 -14.49 -7.77
C ALA A 158 -2.12 -14.67 -8.78
N PHE A 159 -0.89 -14.34 -8.38
CA PHE A 159 0.31 -14.62 -9.15
C PHE A 159 0.49 -16.13 -9.41
N GLU A 160 0.43 -16.95 -8.37
CA GLU A 160 0.56 -18.41 -8.48
C GLU A 160 -0.54 -19.04 -9.34
N ASP A 161 -1.78 -18.59 -9.16
CA ASP A 161 -2.92 -19.07 -9.94
C ASP A 161 -2.78 -18.71 -11.42
N THR A 162 -2.32 -17.50 -11.73
CA THR A 162 -2.05 -17.06 -13.10
C THR A 162 -0.92 -17.88 -13.74
N LEU A 163 0.18 -18.10 -13.02
CA LEU A 163 1.28 -18.94 -13.54
C LEU A 163 0.78 -20.34 -13.84
N ARG A 164 0.03 -20.95 -12.93
CA ARG A 164 -0.51 -22.31 -13.10
C ARG A 164 -1.43 -22.43 -14.31
N GLN A 165 -2.25 -21.40 -14.57
CA GLN A 165 -3.26 -21.43 -15.63
C GLN A 165 -2.67 -21.13 -17.02
N VAL A 166 -1.77 -20.16 -17.14
CA VAL A 166 -1.36 -19.64 -18.46
C VAL A 166 0.15 -19.62 -18.69
N LEU A 167 0.98 -19.88 -17.67
CA LEU A 167 2.45 -19.84 -17.73
C LEU A 167 3.08 -21.02 -16.98
N PRO A 168 2.68 -22.29 -17.24
CA PRO A 168 3.04 -23.43 -16.43
C PRO A 168 4.55 -23.80 -16.45
N GLU A 169 5.32 -23.26 -17.39
CA GLU A 169 6.78 -23.45 -17.45
C GLU A 169 7.56 -22.39 -16.64
N ILE A 170 6.89 -21.47 -15.94
CA ILE A 170 7.50 -20.59 -14.96
C ILE A 170 7.29 -21.20 -13.58
N HIS A 171 8.40 -21.48 -12.88
CA HIS A 171 8.38 -22.17 -11.59
C HIS A 171 8.81 -21.24 -10.46
N ILE A 172 8.03 -21.20 -9.38
CA ILE A 172 8.43 -20.51 -8.16
C ILE A 172 9.33 -21.44 -7.36
N ILE A 173 10.61 -21.07 -7.24
CA ILE A 173 11.63 -21.90 -6.58
C ILE A 173 11.96 -21.44 -5.16
N GLU A 174 11.59 -20.22 -4.81
CA GLU A 174 11.84 -19.67 -3.48
C GLU A 174 10.73 -18.71 -3.06
N ARG A 175 10.38 -18.70 -1.76
CA ARG A 175 9.47 -17.77 -1.12
C ARG A 175 10.07 -17.31 0.19
N ARG A 176 10.21 -16.01 0.39
CA ARG A 176 10.78 -15.44 1.61
C ARG A 176 9.82 -14.45 2.25
N PRO A 177 9.73 -14.45 3.58
CA PRO A 177 8.97 -13.44 4.29
C PRO A 177 9.57 -12.04 4.09
N ARG A 178 8.81 -11.03 4.51
CA ARG A 178 9.30 -9.65 4.53
C ARG A 178 10.53 -9.51 5.44
N SER A 179 11.36 -8.56 5.09
CA SER A 179 12.46 -8.11 5.95
C SER A 179 11.96 -7.12 7.01
N TYR A 180 12.77 -6.90 8.04
CA TYR A 180 12.48 -5.89 9.06
C TYR A 180 13.27 -4.59 8.85
N ASN A 181 14.25 -4.61 7.96
CA ASN A 181 15.07 -3.45 7.61
C ASN A 181 15.80 -3.67 6.27
N ALA A 182 16.37 -2.61 5.72
CA ALA A 182 17.04 -2.66 4.43
C ALA A 182 18.24 -3.65 4.37
N ALA A 183 18.97 -3.82 5.47
CA ALA A 183 20.10 -4.76 5.50
C ALA A 183 19.63 -6.21 5.40
N ASP A 184 18.54 -6.56 6.08
CA ASP A 184 17.93 -7.90 6.00
C ASP A 184 17.39 -8.15 4.58
N ALA A 185 16.79 -7.14 3.93
CA ALA A 185 16.31 -7.27 2.55
C ALA A 185 17.46 -7.61 1.58
N VAL A 186 18.61 -6.94 1.72
CA VAL A 186 19.83 -7.24 0.94
C VAL A 186 20.32 -8.66 1.23
N GLN A 187 20.36 -9.05 2.50
CA GLN A 187 20.83 -10.37 2.91
C GLN A 187 19.93 -11.48 2.35
N ILE A 188 18.61 -11.35 2.47
CA ILE A 188 17.64 -12.34 1.93
C ILE A 188 17.85 -12.52 0.43
N ALA A 189 17.95 -11.43 -0.32
CA ALA A 189 18.17 -11.51 -1.76
C ALA A 189 19.54 -12.13 -2.11
N ALA A 190 20.61 -11.80 -1.37
CA ALA A 190 21.94 -12.36 -1.57
C ALA A 190 21.98 -13.88 -1.29
N GLU A 191 21.28 -14.35 -0.26
CA GLU A 191 21.14 -15.77 0.06
C GLU A 191 20.45 -16.54 -1.08
N ILE A 192 19.35 -15.99 -1.62
CA ILE A 192 18.61 -16.57 -2.76
C ILE A 192 19.53 -16.65 -3.99
N LEU A 193 20.22 -15.56 -4.33
CA LEU A 193 21.12 -15.50 -5.47
C LEU A 193 22.28 -16.48 -5.36
N LYS A 194 22.76 -16.75 -4.14
CA LYS A 194 23.80 -17.73 -3.85
C LYS A 194 23.28 -19.17 -3.96
N ALA A 195 22.06 -19.41 -3.48
CA ALA A 195 21.46 -20.75 -3.48
C ALA A 195 20.98 -21.19 -4.86
N HIS A 196 20.57 -20.26 -5.72
CA HIS A 196 19.94 -20.53 -7.01
C HIS A 196 20.69 -19.88 -8.16
N ALA A 197 21.69 -20.60 -8.70
CA ALA A 197 22.46 -20.11 -9.85
C ALA A 197 21.62 -19.95 -11.14
N ASP A 198 20.54 -20.71 -11.24
CA ASP A 198 19.60 -20.77 -12.35
C ASP A 198 18.39 -19.83 -12.18
N LEU A 199 18.34 -19.00 -11.13
CA LEU A 199 17.28 -18.03 -10.93
C LEU A 199 17.22 -17.02 -12.09
N ASN A 200 16.01 -16.82 -12.64
CA ASN A 200 15.78 -15.95 -13.78
C ASN A 200 15.11 -14.61 -13.40
N ALA A 201 14.28 -14.61 -12.35
CA ALA A 201 13.64 -13.37 -11.90
C ALA A 201 13.35 -13.36 -10.39
N ILE A 202 13.23 -12.14 -9.84
CA ILE A 202 12.77 -11.87 -8.48
C ILE A 202 11.52 -11.00 -8.57
N TRP A 203 10.48 -11.37 -7.84
CA TRP A 203 9.35 -10.50 -7.51
C TRP A 203 9.49 -10.02 -6.06
N ALA A 204 9.62 -8.70 -5.89
CA ALA A 204 9.72 -8.05 -4.60
C ALA A 204 8.40 -7.34 -4.30
N LEU A 205 7.76 -7.72 -3.18
CA LEU A 205 6.40 -7.29 -2.83
C LEU A 205 6.33 -5.88 -2.24
N THR A 206 7.47 -5.33 -1.79
CA THR A 206 7.56 -3.96 -1.27
C THR A 206 8.76 -3.22 -1.82
N ALA A 207 8.78 -1.90 -1.64
CA ALA A 207 9.92 -1.06 -2.05
C ALA A 207 11.21 -1.44 -1.30
N ALA A 208 11.12 -1.83 -0.02
CA ALA A 208 12.28 -2.24 0.77
C ALA A 208 12.94 -3.49 0.20
N GLU A 209 12.15 -4.52 -0.12
CA GLU A 209 12.65 -5.75 -0.74
C GLU A 209 13.15 -5.51 -2.16
N ALA A 210 12.50 -4.64 -2.93
CA ALA A 210 12.95 -4.28 -4.27
C ALA A 210 14.31 -3.60 -4.24
N GLY A 211 14.51 -2.65 -3.32
CA GLY A 211 15.79 -1.99 -3.09
C GLY A 211 16.88 -2.97 -2.63
N GLY A 212 16.56 -3.85 -1.68
CA GLY A 212 17.47 -4.90 -1.20
C GLY A 212 17.89 -5.85 -2.30
N ALA A 213 16.93 -6.34 -3.09
CA ALA A 213 17.20 -7.21 -4.24
C ALA A 213 18.06 -6.51 -5.30
N PHE A 214 17.78 -5.24 -5.57
CA PHE A 214 18.59 -4.44 -6.49
C PHE A 214 20.06 -4.37 -6.05
N VAL A 215 20.32 -4.03 -4.80
CA VAL A 215 21.68 -3.98 -4.23
C VAL A 215 22.37 -5.34 -4.31
N ALA A 216 21.67 -6.43 -3.93
CA ALA A 216 22.23 -7.79 -3.99
C ALA A 216 22.54 -8.23 -5.43
N LEU A 217 21.71 -7.89 -6.40
CA LEU A 217 21.93 -8.17 -7.82
C LEU A 217 23.16 -7.45 -8.36
N GLN A 218 23.38 -6.18 -7.97
CA GLN A 218 24.57 -5.41 -8.35
C GLN A 218 25.83 -6.03 -7.72
N ALA A 219 25.80 -6.33 -6.42
CA ALA A 219 26.93 -6.88 -5.68
C ALA A 219 27.35 -8.27 -6.20
N SER A 220 26.39 -9.08 -6.64
CA SER A 220 26.64 -10.42 -7.21
C SER A 220 26.95 -10.42 -8.71
N HIS A 221 26.95 -9.25 -9.36
CA HIS A 221 27.11 -9.10 -10.81
C HIS A 221 26.05 -9.86 -11.65
N ARG A 222 24.84 -10.06 -11.07
CA ARG A 222 23.74 -10.80 -11.74
C ARG A 222 22.63 -9.89 -12.27
N ALA A 223 22.78 -8.60 -12.20
CA ALA A 223 21.74 -7.63 -12.64
C ALA A 223 21.32 -7.77 -14.13
N ASN A 224 22.21 -8.27 -15.00
CA ASN A 224 21.88 -8.54 -16.40
C ASN A 224 21.30 -9.95 -16.64
N GLN A 225 21.34 -10.84 -15.64
CA GLN A 225 20.92 -12.24 -15.74
C GLN A 225 19.57 -12.48 -15.08
N VAL A 226 19.32 -11.82 -13.95
CA VAL A 226 18.10 -11.97 -13.16
C VAL A 226 17.26 -10.70 -13.29
N LYS A 227 16.01 -10.86 -13.76
CA LYS A 227 15.06 -9.76 -13.85
C LYS A 227 14.50 -9.41 -12.49
N LEU A 228 14.27 -8.12 -12.22
CA LEU A 228 13.65 -7.64 -10.99
C LEU A 228 12.36 -6.90 -11.31
N VAL A 229 11.27 -7.38 -10.73
CA VAL A 229 9.95 -6.73 -10.73
C VAL A 229 9.61 -6.37 -9.29
N GLY A 230 9.32 -5.10 -9.04
CA GLY A 230 8.96 -4.59 -7.72
C GLY A 230 7.47 -4.32 -7.59
N CYS A 231 7.05 -4.06 -6.35
CA CYS A 231 5.80 -3.41 -6.00
C CYS A 231 6.08 -2.17 -5.16
N GLU A 232 5.06 -1.34 -5.01
CA GLU A 232 5.06 -0.05 -4.32
C GLU A 232 5.92 1.04 -5.00
N GLN A 233 5.44 2.26 -4.88
CA GLN A 233 6.14 3.42 -5.41
C GLN A 233 7.23 3.91 -4.44
N ASP A 234 8.41 4.04 -4.98
CA ASP A 234 9.55 4.67 -4.34
C ASP A 234 10.37 5.42 -5.40
N LEU A 235 10.96 6.55 -5.04
CA LEU A 235 11.67 7.40 -5.99
C LEU A 235 12.91 6.73 -6.59
N ASP A 236 13.65 5.98 -5.76
CA ASP A 236 14.86 5.27 -6.21
C ASP A 236 14.47 4.08 -7.10
N ILE A 237 13.43 3.34 -6.73
CA ILE A 237 12.89 2.24 -7.55
C ILE A 237 12.43 2.75 -8.91
N LEU A 238 11.69 3.86 -8.95
CA LEU A 238 11.25 4.50 -10.20
C LEU A 238 12.43 4.98 -11.04
N ALA A 239 13.49 5.52 -10.41
CA ALA A 239 14.72 5.89 -11.11
C ALA A 239 15.42 4.68 -11.72
N HIS A 240 15.47 3.53 -11.02
CA HIS A 240 16.04 2.29 -11.53
C HIS A 240 15.23 1.72 -12.70
N VAL A 241 13.90 1.80 -12.65
CA VAL A 241 13.02 1.41 -13.78
C VAL A 241 13.27 2.33 -14.98
N ARG A 242 13.29 3.66 -14.77
CA ARG A 242 13.59 4.65 -15.83
C ARG A 242 14.95 4.41 -16.47
N GLY A 243 15.96 4.08 -15.67
CA GLY A 243 17.31 3.75 -16.11
C GLY A 243 17.42 2.38 -16.80
N GLY A 244 16.38 1.54 -16.74
CA GLY A 244 16.41 0.17 -17.28
C GLY A 244 17.24 -0.81 -16.44
N GLN A 245 17.52 -0.46 -15.19
CA GLN A 245 18.26 -1.30 -14.23
C GLN A 245 17.32 -2.28 -13.49
N MET A 246 16.06 -1.91 -13.34
CA MET A 246 14.94 -2.79 -12.98
C MET A 246 14.02 -2.92 -14.19
N ASP A 247 13.35 -4.07 -14.29
CA ASP A 247 12.43 -4.30 -15.41
C ASP A 247 11.15 -3.48 -15.26
N SER A 248 10.52 -3.52 -14.12
CA SER A 248 9.24 -2.84 -13.86
C SER A 248 8.92 -2.79 -12.37
N VAL A 249 7.94 -1.95 -12.04
CA VAL A 249 7.32 -1.89 -10.72
C VAL A 249 5.81 -1.76 -10.88
N VAL A 250 5.04 -2.43 -10.02
CA VAL A 250 3.60 -2.19 -9.91
C VAL A 250 3.39 -1.13 -8.84
N ILE A 251 2.72 -0.05 -9.19
CA ILE A 251 2.36 1.03 -8.27
C ILE A 251 0.88 1.01 -7.96
N GLU A 252 0.54 1.46 -6.78
CA GLU A 252 -0.81 1.65 -6.28
C GLU A 252 -1.23 3.11 -6.38
N ASN A 253 -2.51 3.37 -6.62
CA ASN A 253 -3.01 4.75 -6.67
C ASN A 253 -3.38 5.25 -5.27
N THR A 254 -2.37 5.39 -4.41
CA THR A 254 -2.55 5.77 -3.00
C THR A 254 -3.01 7.21 -2.82
N PHE A 255 -2.72 8.11 -3.77
CA PHE A 255 -3.33 9.44 -3.76
C PHE A 255 -4.86 9.34 -3.84
N GLU A 256 -5.38 8.60 -4.81
CA GLU A 256 -6.82 8.39 -4.97
C GLU A 256 -7.42 7.65 -3.77
N MET A 257 -6.68 6.72 -3.17
CA MET A 257 -7.07 6.01 -1.96
C MET A 257 -7.37 6.97 -0.81
N GLY A 258 -6.43 7.84 -0.46
CA GLY A 258 -6.61 8.85 0.58
C GLY A 258 -7.71 9.86 0.25
N TYR A 259 -7.78 10.30 -1.02
CA TYR A 259 -8.82 11.20 -1.48
C TYR A 259 -10.22 10.61 -1.35
N GLN A 260 -10.43 9.40 -1.84
CA GLN A 260 -11.74 8.73 -1.77
C GLN A 260 -12.12 8.40 -0.34
N ALA A 261 -11.18 7.96 0.50
CA ALA A 261 -11.47 7.65 1.90
C ALA A 261 -12.06 8.85 2.65
N VAL A 262 -11.48 10.03 2.53
CA VAL A 262 -11.99 11.26 3.15
C VAL A 262 -13.31 11.70 2.51
N MET A 263 -13.48 11.54 1.19
CA MET A 263 -14.74 11.85 0.50
C MET A 263 -15.88 10.96 0.97
N LEU A 264 -15.65 9.65 1.15
CA LEU A 264 -16.65 8.70 1.66
C LEU A 264 -17.10 9.08 3.08
N ILE A 265 -16.17 9.40 3.98
CA ILE A 265 -16.48 9.86 5.33
C ILE A 265 -17.35 11.13 5.27
N ALA A 266 -16.99 12.09 4.42
CA ALA A 266 -17.75 13.33 4.28
C ALA A 266 -19.16 13.11 3.71
N GLN A 267 -19.34 12.16 2.79
CA GLN A 267 -20.65 11.77 2.24
C GLN A 267 -21.51 11.10 3.30
N GLU A 268 -20.95 10.12 4.01
CA GLU A 268 -21.67 9.39 5.05
C GLU A 268 -22.12 10.29 6.20
N ALA A 269 -21.26 11.24 6.61
CA ALA A 269 -21.58 12.24 7.62
C ALA A 269 -22.74 13.19 7.21
N ARG A 270 -23.02 13.33 5.90
CA ARG A 270 -24.20 14.03 5.37
C ARG A 270 -25.42 13.13 5.20
N GLY A 271 -25.32 11.84 5.54
CA GLY A 271 -26.38 10.86 5.31
C GLY A 271 -26.56 10.47 3.85
N GLU A 272 -25.58 10.73 3.01
CA GLU A 272 -25.58 10.33 1.61
C GLU A 272 -25.20 8.85 1.48
N PRO A 273 -25.73 8.10 0.49
CA PRO A 273 -25.33 6.74 0.24
C PRO A 273 -23.87 6.69 -0.21
N VAL A 274 -23.09 5.75 0.35
CA VAL A 274 -21.68 5.53 0.01
C VAL A 274 -21.45 4.15 -0.55
N ALA A 275 -20.43 4.01 -1.39
CA ALA A 275 -19.91 2.71 -1.78
C ALA A 275 -19.27 2.05 -0.55
N LEU A 276 -19.70 0.82 -0.25
CA LEU A 276 -19.15 0.09 0.89
C LEU A 276 -17.78 -0.50 0.61
N GLU A 277 -17.46 -0.73 -0.66
CA GLU A 277 -16.15 -1.19 -1.12
C GLU A 277 -15.82 -0.55 -2.47
N THR A 278 -14.62 -0.02 -2.57
CA THR A 278 -14.03 0.51 -3.80
C THR A 278 -12.69 -0.17 -4.02
N LYS A 279 -12.46 -0.71 -5.21
CA LYS A 279 -11.17 -1.25 -5.63
C LYS A 279 -10.49 -0.30 -6.58
N LEU A 280 -9.21 -0.05 -6.35
CA LEU A 280 -8.34 0.79 -7.17
C LEU A 280 -7.42 -0.08 -8.00
N GLU A 281 -7.44 0.15 -9.31
CA GLU A 281 -6.61 -0.61 -10.26
C GLU A 281 -5.12 -0.30 -10.06
N PRO A 282 -4.26 -1.33 -9.99
CA PRO A 282 -2.81 -1.16 -9.97
C PRO A 282 -2.28 -0.74 -11.34
N THR A 283 -1.14 -0.08 -11.37
CA THR A 283 -0.48 0.33 -12.62
C THR A 283 0.89 -0.31 -12.75
N LEU A 284 1.10 -1.09 -13.82
CA LEU A 284 2.43 -1.58 -14.17
C LEU A 284 3.25 -0.44 -14.80
N VAL A 285 4.31 -0.05 -14.12
CA VAL A 285 5.27 0.96 -14.58
C VAL A 285 6.50 0.27 -15.15
N THR A 286 6.83 0.63 -16.36
CA THR A 286 7.99 0.15 -17.12
C THR A 286 8.79 1.35 -17.62
N ARG A 287 9.94 1.11 -18.21
CA ARG A 287 10.76 2.18 -18.82
C ARG A 287 9.99 2.99 -19.85
N GLU A 288 9.06 2.34 -20.57
CA GLU A 288 8.31 2.97 -21.66
C GLU A 288 7.23 3.94 -21.19
N ASN A 289 6.69 3.76 -19.95
CA ASN A 289 5.58 4.57 -19.47
C ASN A 289 5.85 5.33 -18.16
N VAL A 290 7.01 5.16 -17.54
CA VAL A 290 7.34 5.80 -16.24
C VAL A 290 7.18 7.32 -16.26
N ASP A 291 7.42 7.97 -17.39
CA ASP A 291 7.29 9.42 -17.57
C ASP A 291 5.95 9.85 -18.22
N SER A 292 5.00 8.92 -18.39
CA SER A 292 3.69 9.25 -18.92
C SER A 292 2.88 10.11 -17.93
N ALA A 293 2.01 10.98 -18.44
CA ALA A 293 1.19 11.86 -17.62
C ALA A 293 0.31 11.06 -16.62
N GLY A 294 -0.20 9.89 -17.02
CA GLY A 294 -1.01 9.02 -16.17
C GLY A 294 -0.24 8.49 -14.96
N VAL A 295 0.99 7.97 -15.18
CA VAL A 295 1.85 7.50 -14.10
C VAL A 295 2.26 8.67 -13.21
N GLN A 296 2.70 9.78 -13.80
CA GLN A 296 3.15 10.96 -13.03
C GLN A 296 2.04 11.58 -12.18
N SER A 297 0.78 11.49 -12.61
CA SER A 297 -0.35 11.98 -11.80
C SER A 297 -0.60 11.12 -10.56
N GLN A 298 -0.41 9.80 -10.65
CA GLN A 298 -0.53 8.88 -9.52
C GLN A 298 0.61 9.04 -8.50
N LEU A 299 1.80 9.41 -8.98
CA LEU A 299 3.00 9.64 -8.17
C LEU A 299 3.06 11.04 -7.55
N SER A 300 2.08 11.89 -7.84
CA SER A 300 2.11 13.29 -7.40
C SER A 300 1.94 13.40 -5.89
N GLN A 301 3.00 13.83 -5.23
CA GLN A 301 3.04 14.18 -3.80
C GLN A 301 2.87 15.70 -3.61
N ARG A 302 2.17 16.40 -4.50
CA ARG A 302 2.06 17.86 -4.41
C ARG A 302 1.18 18.26 -3.24
N TRP A 303 1.85 18.63 -2.14
CA TRP A 303 1.27 19.32 -1.02
C TRP A 303 0.84 20.71 -1.47
N ASN A 304 -0.45 20.99 -1.47
CA ASN A 304 -0.94 22.37 -1.58
C ASN A 304 -0.85 23.03 -0.20
N TYR A 305 0.38 23.34 0.25
CA TYR A 305 0.55 24.25 1.37
C TYR A 305 -0.04 25.62 0.97
N ARG A 306 -1.26 25.90 1.35
CA ARG A 306 -1.72 27.28 1.49
C ARG A 306 -1.33 27.73 2.90
N HIS A 307 -0.29 28.56 2.95
CA HIS A 307 0.06 29.35 4.13
C HIS A 307 -1.05 30.37 4.43
#